data_bb9d97a23e6df53a90b09076cebbadf5
#
_entry.id   bb9d97a23e6df53a90b09076cebbadf5
#
_cell.length_a   1.000
_cell.length_b   1.000
_cell.length_c   1.000
_cell.angle_alpha   90.00
_cell.angle_beta   90.00
_cell.angle_gamma   90.00
#
_symmetry.space_group_name_H-M   'P 1'
#
loop_
_entity.id
_entity.type
_entity.pdbx_description
1 polymer ?
#
loop_
_entity_poly.entity_id
_entity_poly.type
_entity_poly.pdbx_seq_one_letter_code
_entity_poly.pdbx_strand_id
1 'polypeptide(L)'
;AKRLLNPDDSVLIVTIDEKECLRLGLLLEQLFQGSEIQMVTTVISPKGSARRGAFSRADEYLYFVFIGAAEISPGKTDMLRPPKTSQGNVRWKSLLRSATNGLRRARPNLFYPLFFDKKTGRFLRAGQELDLDTPRVSIEVPEGETITWPLGNDGRELTWGLGRATFMRHQESGYVRFGPLTSNGRSPYYLTAGQIAEVEKSSDRLIVTGRDEDGAVIVEYGEKGKQFQPLTVWNQVSHSASEYGTAILKALFPDRRFPFPKSLYAVEDTLRFFVERKSNAVVLDFFSGSGTTAHAVMRLNKQDGGRRQCISVTNNEVSADEQKALRKKGLRPGDPEWEALGICEHITKPRIKAAITGRTPEGEPIKGDYKFTDEFPMADGFEENVEFFDLTYEAPRPVAHHRSFEAIAPLLWLRAGAQGRRIDKPAEGFDVADTYGVLFDLDASQDFIAALTASETAGTAFIITDDDRGFQAVCAELPVHVEAVRLYESYLTNFVINTGRE
;
A
#
# COMPACT_ATOMS: atom_id res chain seq x y z
N ALA A 1 -19.48 1.69 -0.54
CA ALA A 1 -18.06 1.76 -0.94
C ALA A 1 -17.88 2.63 -2.18
N LYS A 2 -18.46 2.29 -3.36
CA LYS A 2 -18.20 2.97 -4.65
C LYS A 2 -18.25 4.51 -4.59
N ARG A 3 -19.22 5.10 -3.86
CA ARG A 3 -19.36 6.57 -3.74
C ARG A 3 -18.33 7.24 -2.83
N LEU A 4 -17.57 6.46 -2.06
CA LEU A 4 -16.56 6.95 -1.11
C LEU A 4 -15.14 6.78 -1.66
N LEU A 5 -14.98 6.10 -2.77
CA LEU A 5 -13.70 5.91 -3.42
C LEU A 5 -13.36 7.14 -4.27
N ASN A 6 -12.11 7.59 -4.19
CA ASN A 6 -11.61 8.65 -5.06
C ASN A 6 -11.63 8.14 -6.52
N PRO A 7 -12.35 8.80 -7.43
CA PRO A 7 -12.45 8.35 -8.81
C PRO A 7 -11.14 8.43 -9.59
N ASP A 8 -10.21 9.28 -9.17
CA ASP A 8 -8.96 9.52 -9.88
C ASP A 8 -7.86 8.51 -9.51
N ASP A 9 -7.82 8.04 -8.25
CA ASP A 9 -6.78 7.13 -7.76
C ASP A 9 -7.22 6.48 -6.44
N SER A 10 -7.80 5.30 -6.53
CA SER A 10 -8.16 4.49 -5.36
C SER A 10 -8.27 3.00 -5.69
N VAL A 11 -8.34 2.18 -4.68
CA VAL A 11 -8.52 0.73 -4.81
C VAL A 11 -9.57 0.23 -3.82
N LEU A 12 -10.46 -0.65 -4.28
CA LEU A 12 -11.29 -1.46 -3.40
C LEU A 12 -10.63 -2.83 -3.23
N ILE A 13 -10.43 -3.24 -1.99
CA ILE A 13 -9.85 -4.53 -1.63
C ILE A 13 -10.90 -5.33 -0.87
N VAL A 14 -11.18 -6.55 -1.31
CA VAL A 14 -12.13 -7.43 -0.64
C VAL A 14 -11.50 -8.79 -0.42
N THR A 15 -11.42 -9.23 0.83
CA THR A 15 -10.99 -10.59 1.18
C THR A 15 -12.20 -11.49 1.31
N ILE A 16 -12.14 -12.69 0.72
CA ILE A 16 -13.27 -13.61 0.65
C ILE A 16 -12.81 -15.07 0.67
N ASP A 17 -13.67 -15.96 1.12
CA ASP A 17 -13.43 -17.40 1.07
C ASP A 17 -13.91 -18.05 -0.24
N GLU A 18 -13.59 -19.32 -0.44
CA GLU A 18 -13.95 -20.08 -1.64
C GLU A 18 -15.45 -20.24 -1.88
N LYS A 19 -16.30 -20.03 -0.84
CA LYS A 19 -17.74 -20.24 -0.99
C LYS A 19 -18.42 -19.13 -1.75
N GLU A 20 -17.93 -17.90 -1.55
CA GLU A 20 -18.56 -16.70 -2.11
C GLU A 20 -17.68 -15.98 -3.14
N CYS A 21 -16.42 -16.43 -3.37
CA CYS A 21 -15.48 -15.73 -4.26
C CYS A 21 -16.04 -15.55 -5.67
N LEU A 22 -16.68 -16.57 -6.26
CA LEU A 22 -17.21 -16.48 -7.62
C LEU A 22 -18.40 -15.50 -7.71
N ARG A 23 -19.29 -15.49 -6.72
CA ARG A 23 -20.42 -14.56 -6.67
C ARG A 23 -19.96 -13.13 -6.46
N LEU A 24 -18.96 -12.94 -5.60
CA LEU A 24 -18.36 -11.65 -5.37
C LEU A 24 -17.69 -11.11 -6.65
N GLY A 25 -16.94 -11.95 -7.37
CA GLY A 25 -16.31 -11.56 -8.62
C GLY A 25 -17.34 -11.02 -9.63
N LEU A 26 -18.41 -11.77 -9.87
CA LEU A 26 -19.52 -11.32 -10.75
C LEU A 26 -20.18 -10.02 -10.28
N LEU A 27 -20.37 -9.86 -8.97
CA LEU A 27 -20.94 -8.64 -8.40
C LEU A 27 -20.00 -7.44 -8.61
N LEU A 28 -18.70 -7.63 -8.42
CA LEU A 28 -17.71 -6.56 -8.63
C LEU A 28 -17.66 -6.14 -10.10
N GLU A 29 -17.69 -7.08 -11.05
CA GLU A 29 -17.78 -6.78 -12.49
C GLU A 29 -19.01 -5.95 -12.85
N GLN A 30 -20.16 -6.26 -12.26
CA GLN A 30 -21.39 -5.50 -12.47
C GLN A 30 -21.35 -4.09 -11.88
N LEU A 31 -20.76 -3.95 -10.67
CA LEU A 31 -20.73 -2.67 -9.95
C LEU A 31 -19.64 -1.72 -10.45
N PHE A 32 -18.52 -2.24 -10.91
CA PHE A 32 -17.32 -1.49 -11.30
C PHE A 32 -16.98 -1.68 -12.78
N GLN A 33 -17.98 -1.47 -13.63
CA GLN A 33 -17.81 -1.55 -15.08
C GLN A 33 -16.71 -0.61 -15.56
N GLY A 34 -15.78 -1.13 -16.37
CA GLY A 34 -14.64 -0.38 -16.89
C GLY A 34 -13.44 -0.27 -15.96
N SER A 35 -13.52 -0.78 -14.73
CA SER A 35 -12.36 -0.90 -13.84
C SER A 35 -11.62 -2.23 -14.06
N GLU A 36 -10.31 -2.23 -13.88
CA GLU A 36 -9.54 -3.47 -13.85
C GLU A 36 -9.81 -4.19 -12.52
N ILE A 37 -10.12 -5.49 -12.58
CA ILE A 37 -10.36 -6.34 -11.42
C ILE A 37 -9.38 -7.50 -11.46
N GLN A 38 -8.57 -7.64 -10.40
CA GLN A 38 -7.64 -8.75 -10.26
C GLN A 38 -7.97 -9.57 -9.02
N MET A 39 -7.91 -10.89 -9.16
CA MET A 39 -8.00 -11.83 -8.04
C MET A 39 -6.61 -12.35 -7.69
N VAL A 40 -6.29 -12.33 -6.42
CA VAL A 40 -5.07 -12.89 -5.85
C VAL A 40 -5.43 -14.00 -4.89
N THR A 41 -4.70 -15.11 -4.94
CA THR A 41 -4.80 -16.22 -3.98
C THR A 41 -3.69 -16.10 -2.95
N THR A 42 -4.02 -16.07 -1.65
CA THR A 42 -3.02 -16.04 -0.56
C THR A 42 -3.07 -17.30 0.28
N VAL A 43 -1.91 -17.89 0.57
CA VAL A 43 -1.78 -19.03 1.47
C VAL A 43 -1.80 -18.50 2.92
N ILE A 44 -2.89 -18.80 3.64
CA ILE A 44 -3.10 -18.37 5.03
C ILE A 44 -2.84 -19.48 6.05
N SER A 45 -2.77 -20.72 5.60
CA SER A 45 -2.53 -21.90 6.43
C SER A 45 -1.70 -22.94 5.66
N PRO A 46 -0.36 -22.86 5.69
CA PRO A 46 0.50 -23.79 4.95
C PRO A 46 0.27 -25.28 5.30
N LYS A 47 -0.21 -25.55 6.53
CA LYS A 47 -0.56 -26.91 6.98
C LYS A 47 -1.93 -27.38 6.46
N GLY A 48 -2.72 -26.45 5.93
CA GLY A 48 -4.09 -26.70 5.51
C GLY A 48 -5.06 -26.96 6.67
N SER A 49 -6.33 -26.70 6.41
CA SER A 49 -7.46 -27.08 7.29
C SER A 49 -8.08 -28.35 6.74
N ALA A 50 -7.99 -29.45 7.50
CA ALA A 50 -8.49 -30.77 7.07
C ALA A 50 -9.99 -30.76 6.79
N ARG A 51 -10.38 -31.39 5.69
CA ARG A 51 -11.76 -31.62 5.28
C ARG A 51 -11.98 -33.10 5.03
N ARG A 52 -13.04 -33.66 5.60
CA ARG A 52 -13.34 -35.08 5.41
C ARG A 52 -13.71 -35.35 3.95
N GLY A 53 -12.93 -36.20 3.27
CA GLY A 53 -13.21 -36.61 1.90
C GLY A 53 -12.97 -35.55 0.82
N ALA A 54 -12.28 -34.45 1.16
CA ALA A 54 -11.94 -33.38 0.21
C ALA A 54 -10.51 -32.83 0.46
N PHE A 55 -10.01 -32.02 -0.45
CA PHE A 55 -8.71 -31.37 -0.30
C PHE A 55 -8.72 -30.42 0.92
N SER A 56 -7.63 -30.41 1.69
CA SER A 56 -7.44 -29.48 2.78
C SER A 56 -7.34 -28.05 2.26
N ARG A 57 -8.04 -27.12 2.91
CA ARG A 57 -7.98 -25.71 2.54
C ARG A 57 -6.73 -25.07 3.11
N ALA A 58 -6.00 -24.31 2.29
CA ALA A 58 -4.80 -23.59 2.68
C ALA A 58 -4.87 -22.08 2.38
N ASP A 59 -5.87 -21.64 1.64
CA ASP A 59 -5.90 -20.37 0.93
C ASP A 59 -7.13 -19.53 1.22
N GLU A 60 -7.03 -18.25 0.90
CA GLU A 60 -8.11 -17.26 0.77
C GLU A 60 -7.88 -16.43 -0.49
N TYR A 61 -8.91 -15.69 -0.91
CA TYR A 61 -8.89 -14.86 -2.10
C TYR A 61 -8.99 -13.38 -1.73
N LEU A 62 -8.29 -12.54 -2.50
CA LEU A 62 -8.37 -11.11 -2.44
C LEU A 62 -8.77 -10.60 -3.82
N TYR A 63 -9.82 -9.79 -3.89
CA TYR A 63 -10.14 -9.03 -5.08
C TYR A 63 -9.63 -7.60 -4.94
N PHE A 64 -8.98 -7.12 -5.98
CA PHE A 64 -8.51 -5.75 -6.13
C PHE A 64 -9.25 -5.12 -7.30
N VAL A 65 -9.99 -4.06 -7.03
CA VAL A 65 -10.65 -3.24 -8.06
C VAL A 65 -9.89 -1.94 -8.18
N PHE A 66 -9.22 -1.75 -9.31
CA PHE A 66 -8.41 -0.56 -9.58
C PHE A 66 -9.28 0.54 -10.17
N ILE A 67 -9.20 1.75 -9.61
CA ILE A 67 -10.02 2.90 -9.99
C ILE A 67 -9.11 4.05 -10.39
N GLY A 68 -9.40 4.66 -11.54
CA GLY A 68 -8.61 5.77 -12.08
C GLY A 68 -7.18 5.35 -12.40
N ALA A 69 -6.21 6.07 -11.88
CA ALA A 69 -4.78 5.82 -12.07
C ALA A 69 -4.16 4.88 -11.02
N ALA A 70 -4.99 4.14 -10.28
CA ALA A 70 -4.49 3.22 -9.25
C ALA A 70 -3.56 2.16 -9.85
N GLU A 71 -2.39 2.01 -9.27
CA GLU A 71 -1.40 1.01 -9.66
C GLU A 71 -0.70 0.43 -8.42
N ILE A 72 -0.18 -0.78 -8.55
CA ILE A 72 0.60 -1.41 -7.50
C ILE A 72 2.05 -0.92 -7.52
N SER A 73 2.62 -0.70 -6.34
CA SER A 73 4.06 -0.48 -6.20
C SER A 73 4.80 -1.81 -6.22
N PRO A 74 5.90 -1.94 -6.99
CA PRO A 74 6.76 -3.12 -6.91
C PRO A 74 7.33 -3.28 -5.49
N GLY A 75 7.39 -4.52 -5.01
CA GLY A 75 7.82 -4.84 -3.64
C GLY A 75 9.21 -5.48 -3.55
N LYS A 76 9.65 -5.77 -2.33
CA LYS A 76 10.92 -6.47 -2.06
C LYS A 76 10.88 -7.96 -2.42
N THR A 77 9.70 -8.53 -2.65
CA THR A 77 9.48 -9.94 -3.03
C THR A 77 8.47 -10.04 -4.17
N ASP A 78 8.45 -11.18 -4.86
CA ASP A 78 7.41 -11.51 -5.85
C ASP A 78 6.15 -12.12 -5.20
N MET A 79 6.09 -12.16 -3.87
CA MET A 79 5.03 -12.72 -3.02
C MET A 79 4.83 -14.24 -3.11
N LEU A 80 5.33 -14.90 -4.15
CA LEU A 80 5.23 -16.35 -4.31
C LEU A 80 6.41 -17.08 -3.66
N ARG A 81 7.60 -16.52 -3.77
CA ARG A 81 8.84 -17.13 -3.28
C ARG A 81 9.29 -16.46 -1.99
N PRO A 82 9.89 -17.22 -1.05
CA PRO A 82 10.45 -16.61 0.14
C PRO A 82 11.51 -15.57 -0.25
N PRO A 83 11.61 -14.46 0.48
CA PRO A 83 12.65 -13.47 0.24
C PRO A 83 14.02 -14.13 0.32
N LYS A 84 14.88 -13.86 -0.67
CA LYS A 84 16.26 -14.30 -0.62
C LYS A 84 17.01 -13.47 0.41
N THR A 85 17.76 -14.13 1.27
CA THR A 85 18.55 -13.51 2.35
C THR A 85 19.68 -12.59 1.83
N SER A 86 20.03 -12.69 0.54
CA SER A 86 20.96 -11.76 -0.13
C SER A 86 20.29 -11.16 -1.37
N GLN A 87 20.49 -9.90 -1.60
CA GLN A 87 19.97 -9.22 -2.79
C GLN A 87 20.56 -9.77 -4.10
N GLY A 88 21.60 -10.60 -4.01
CA GLY A 88 22.35 -11.16 -5.14
C GLY A 88 23.10 -10.07 -5.91
N ASN A 89 23.95 -10.50 -6.85
CA ASN A 89 24.67 -9.57 -7.71
C ASN A 89 23.75 -8.93 -8.74
N VAL A 90 24.00 -7.68 -9.07
CA VAL A 90 23.31 -6.99 -10.16
C VAL A 90 23.51 -7.78 -11.45
N ARG A 91 22.42 -8.12 -12.12
CA ARG A 91 22.48 -8.97 -13.31
C ARG A 91 22.84 -8.13 -14.53
N TRP A 92 24.01 -8.41 -15.08
CA TRP A 92 24.40 -7.91 -16.38
C TRP A 92 23.80 -8.78 -17.49
N LYS A 93 23.26 -8.15 -18.51
CA LYS A 93 22.65 -8.86 -19.64
C LYS A 93 23.72 -9.27 -20.64
N SER A 94 23.70 -10.53 -21.08
CA SER A 94 24.58 -10.95 -22.20
C SER A 94 24.32 -10.11 -23.45
N LEU A 95 25.38 -9.66 -24.11
CA LEU A 95 25.27 -8.94 -25.37
C LEU A 95 24.85 -9.90 -26.50
N LEU A 96 25.19 -11.18 -26.39
CA LEU A 96 24.82 -12.20 -27.40
C LEU A 96 23.30 -12.46 -27.35
N ARG A 97 22.63 -12.39 -28.50
CA ARG A 97 21.24 -12.77 -28.68
C ARG A 97 21.15 -14.27 -29.01
N SER A 98 20.45 -15.03 -28.18
CA SER A 98 20.33 -16.49 -28.31
C SER A 98 18.99 -17.00 -28.87
N ALA A 99 18.02 -16.12 -29.11
CA ALA A 99 16.69 -16.50 -29.62
C ALA A 99 16.66 -16.59 -31.14
N THR A 100 15.60 -17.20 -31.70
CA THR A 100 15.37 -17.40 -33.14
C THR A 100 15.51 -16.11 -33.97
N ASN A 101 15.15 -14.95 -33.36
CA ASN A 101 15.34 -13.61 -33.95
C ASN A 101 16.76 -13.06 -33.81
N GLY A 102 17.69 -13.84 -33.26
CA GLY A 102 19.09 -13.48 -33.07
C GLY A 102 20.01 -13.89 -34.20
N LEU A 103 19.52 -14.50 -35.26
CA LEU A 103 20.32 -14.94 -36.41
C LEU A 103 20.83 -13.73 -37.21
N ARG A 104 22.09 -13.81 -37.73
CA ARG A 104 22.74 -12.75 -38.54
C ARG A 104 21.85 -12.29 -39.69
N ARG A 105 21.22 -13.22 -40.42
CA ARG A 105 20.34 -12.93 -41.56
C ARG A 105 19.14 -12.05 -41.19
N ALA A 106 18.66 -12.10 -39.95
CA ALA A 106 17.52 -11.30 -39.50
C ALA A 106 17.92 -9.87 -39.12
N ARG A 107 19.19 -9.66 -38.73
CA ARG A 107 19.73 -8.37 -38.25
C ARG A 107 21.19 -8.19 -38.59
N PRO A 108 21.55 -8.04 -39.90
CA PRO A 108 22.94 -8.00 -40.33
C PRO A 108 23.76 -6.88 -39.68
N ASN A 109 23.16 -5.70 -39.46
CA ASN A 109 23.79 -4.55 -38.85
C ASN A 109 24.17 -4.73 -37.36
N LEU A 110 23.88 -5.90 -36.77
CA LEU A 110 24.27 -6.27 -35.41
C LEU A 110 25.34 -7.35 -35.39
N PHE A 111 25.96 -7.63 -36.52
CA PHE A 111 27.04 -8.62 -36.67
C PHE A 111 28.36 -7.91 -36.92
N TYR A 112 29.14 -7.72 -35.88
CA TYR A 112 30.45 -7.06 -35.93
C TYR A 112 31.43 -7.70 -34.94
N PRO A 113 32.75 -7.66 -35.18
CA PRO A 113 33.78 -8.24 -34.32
C PRO A 113 34.12 -7.33 -33.15
N LEU A 114 34.52 -7.95 -32.04
CA LEU A 114 35.15 -7.26 -30.90
C LEU A 114 36.60 -7.72 -30.81
N PHE A 115 37.54 -6.80 -30.78
CA PHE A 115 38.98 -7.05 -30.73
C PHE A 115 39.53 -6.83 -29.32
N PHE A 116 40.36 -7.76 -28.88
CA PHE A 116 41.00 -7.74 -27.57
C PHE A 116 42.48 -8.00 -27.70
N ASP A 117 43.28 -7.44 -26.83
CA ASP A 117 44.68 -7.81 -26.67
C ASP A 117 44.78 -9.28 -26.22
N LYS A 118 45.57 -10.07 -26.90
CA LYS A 118 45.65 -11.52 -26.69
C LYS A 118 46.33 -11.89 -25.36
N LYS A 119 47.22 -11.02 -24.83
CA LYS A 119 47.95 -11.27 -23.59
C LYS A 119 47.19 -10.79 -22.37
N THR A 120 46.67 -9.55 -22.44
CA THR A 120 46.04 -8.89 -21.31
C THR A 120 44.53 -9.07 -21.28
N GLY A 121 43.91 -9.41 -22.42
CA GLY A 121 42.47 -9.45 -22.55
C GLY A 121 41.81 -8.07 -22.63
N ARG A 122 42.58 -6.99 -22.67
CA ARG A 122 42.03 -5.62 -22.74
C ARG A 122 41.24 -5.42 -24.02
N PHE A 123 40.04 -4.83 -23.91
CA PHE A 123 39.26 -4.42 -25.09
C PHE A 123 39.98 -3.34 -25.88
N LEU A 124 40.12 -3.53 -27.19
CA LEU A 124 40.81 -2.61 -28.09
C LEU A 124 39.81 -1.78 -28.92
N ARG A 125 38.91 -2.43 -29.62
CA ARG A 125 37.93 -1.78 -30.51
C ARG A 125 36.82 -2.72 -30.93
N ALA A 126 35.67 -2.14 -31.39
CA ALA A 126 34.64 -2.85 -32.16
C ALA A 126 34.91 -2.59 -33.67
N GLY A 127 35.02 -3.66 -34.43
CA GLY A 127 35.15 -3.55 -35.88
C GLY A 127 33.88 -3.09 -36.56
N GLN A 128 33.93 -2.92 -37.89
CA GLN A 128 32.74 -2.55 -38.68
C GLN A 128 31.76 -3.71 -38.76
N GLU A 129 30.49 -3.35 -38.96
CA GLU A 129 29.44 -4.31 -39.27
C GLU A 129 29.79 -5.06 -40.55
N LEU A 130 29.54 -6.39 -40.55
CA LEU A 130 29.91 -7.24 -41.66
C LEU A 130 28.65 -7.62 -42.47
N ASP A 131 28.66 -7.28 -43.76
CA ASP A 131 27.58 -7.59 -44.68
C ASP A 131 27.32 -9.11 -44.78
N LEU A 132 26.11 -9.50 -45.10
CA LEU A 132 25.68 -10.91 -45.12
C LEU A 132 26.52 -11.78 -46.05
N ASP A 133 26.95 -11.21 -47.18
CA ASP A 133 27.69 -11.93 -48.21
C ASP A 133 29.21 -12.02 -47.90
N THR A 134 29.66 -11.32 -46.87
CA THR A 134 31.06 -11.34 -46.46
C THR A 134 31.29 -12.37 -45.37
N PRO A 135 32.11 -13.40 -45.63
CA PRO A 135 32.43 -14.41 -44.60
C PRO A 135 33.25 -13.80 -43.47
N ARG A 136 32.93 -14.12 -42.22
CA ARG A 136 33.69 -13.63 -41.05
C ARG A 136 35.16 -14.00 -41.05
N VAL A 137 35.54 -15.06 -41.72
CA VAL A 137 36.93 -15.55 -41.86
C VAL A 137 37.79 -14.63 -42.74
N SER A 138 37.17 -13.74 -43.52
CA SER A 138 37.91 -12.77 -44.34
C SER A 138 38.47 -11.61 -43.52
N ILE A 139 38.09 -11.50 -42.26
CA ILE A 139 38.60 -10.42 -41.39
C ILE A 139 39.93 -10.85 -40.80
N GLU A 140 40.98 -10.13 -41.17
CA GLU A 140 42.32 -10.35 -40.64
C GLU A 140 42.41 -9.95 -39.18
N VAL A 141 42.99 -10.79 -38.35
CA VAL A 141 43.26 -10.54 -36.93
C VAL A 141 44.72 -10.13 -36.79
N PRO A 142 45.04 -8.90 -36.41
CA PRO A 142 46.42 -8.45 -36.24
C PRO A 142 47.18 -9.33 -35.24
N GLU A 143 48.52 -9.41 -35.45
CA GLU A 143 49.36 -10.13 -34.49
C GLU A 143 49.26 -9.53 -33.10
N GLY A 144 49.10 -10.37 -32.09
CA GLY A 144 48.86 -9.92 -30.69
C GLY A 144 47.41 -9.64 -30.33
N GLU A 145 46.49 -9.70 -31.27
CA GLU A 145 45.05 -9.52 -31.00
C GLU A 145 44.28 -10.86 -31.02
N THR A 146 43.13 -10.89 -30.38
CA THR A 146 42.11 -11.94 -30.48
C THR A 146 40.74 -11.32 -30.78
N ILE A 147 39.86 -12.08 -31.40
CA ILE A 147 38.58 -11.60 -31.91
C ILE A 147 37.43 -12.40 -31.34
N THR A 148 36.36 -11.69 -30.92
CA THR A 148 35.13 -12.30 -30.50
C THR A 148 34.00 -11.95 -31.47
N TRP A 149 33.32 -12.97 -31.98
CA TRP A 149 32.16 -12.86 -32.83
C TRP A 149 30.88 -13.27 -32.06
N PRO A 150 29.69 -12.82 -32.46
CA PRO A 150 28.43 -13.27 -31.87
C PRO A 150 28.07 -14.68 -32.40
N LEU A 151 28.67 -15.70 -31.83
CA LEU A 151 28.46 -17.09 -32.21
C LEU A 151 27.69 -17.86 -31.13
N GLY A 152 26.77 -18.69 -31.55
CA GLY A 152 26.16 -19.69 -30.69
C GLY A 152 27.14 -20.80 -30.30
N ASN A 153 26.84 -21.57 -29.28
CA ASN A 153 27.65 -22.72 -28.85
C ASN A 153 27.81 -23.77 -29.93
N ASP A 154 26.91 -23.81 -30.90
CA ASP A 154 26.89 -24.70 -32.07
C ASP A 154 27.59 -24.06 -33.27
N GLY A 155 28.26 -22.92 -33.13
CA GLY A 155 28.97 -22.20 -34.17
C GLY A 155 28.09 -21.38 -35.11
N ARG A 156 26.76 -21.37 -34.93
CA ARG A 156 25.86 -20.53 -35.73
C ARG A 156 26.14 -19.04 -35.53
N GLU A 157 26.06 -18.28 -36.62
CA GLU A 157 26.21 -16.84 -36.61
C GLU A 157 24.91 -16.18 -36.07
N LEU A 158 25.05 -15.60 -34.90
CA LEU A 158 24.00 -14.83 -34.19
C LEU A 158 24.27 -13.34 -34.35
N THR A 159 23.70 -12.53 -33.45
CA THR A 159 23.89 -11.08 -33.43
C THR A 159 24.09 -10.56 -32.02
N TRP A 160 24.71 -9.40 -31.93
CA TRP A 160 24.76 -8.66 -30.66
C TRP A 160 23.42 -8.04 -30.29
N GLY A 161 23.24 -7.69 -29.02
CA GLY A 161 22.04 -7.05 -28.50
C GLY A 161 21.99 -5.53 -28.74
N LEU A 162 23.13 -4.93 -29.03
CA LEU A 162 23.31 -3.49 -29.28
C LEU A 162 23.98 -3.29 -30.64
N GLY A 163 23.64 -2.21 -31.34
CA GLY A 163 24.38 -1.75 -32.49
C GLY A 163 25.75 -1.18 -32.07
N ARG A 164 26.70 -1.23 -32.98
CA ARG A 164 28.10 -0.87 -32.72
C ARG A 164 28.27 0.52 -32.07
N ALA A 165 27.59 1.54 -32.56
CA ALA A 165 27.66 2.88 -32.01
C ALA A 165 27.14 2.96 -30.57
N THR A 166 26.04 2.26 -30.27
CA THR A 166 25.46 2.17 -28.90
C THR A 166 26.38 1.38 -27.98
N PHE A 167 26.94 0.27 -28.47
CA PHE A 167 27.91 -0.52 -27.74
C PHE A 167 29.13 0.30 -27.33
N MET A 168 29.72 1.07 -28.26
CA MET A 168 30.88 1.90 -27.98
C MET A 168 30.57 2.96 -26.92
N ARG A 169 29.44 3.67 -27.03
CA ARG A 169 29.02 4.63 -25.99
C ARG A 169 28.87 3.98 -24.63
N HIS A 170 28.23 2.81 -24.56
CA HIS A 170 28.07 2.09 -23.29
C HIS A 170 29.43 1.64 -22.73
N GLN A 171 30.33 1.21 -23.58
CA GLN A 171 31.68 0.80 -23.16
C GLN A 171 32.49 2.00 -22.60
N GLU A 172 32.48 3.13 -23.27
CA GLU A 172 33.13 4.38 -22.83
C GLU A 172 32.56 4.89 -21.50
N SER A 173 31.24 4.73 -21.29
CA SER A 173 30.60 5.10 -20.04
C SER A 173 30.81 4.07 -18.90
N GLY A 174 31.38 2.89 -19.22
CA GLY A 174 31.58 1.80 -18.26
C GLY A 174 30.35 0.91 -18.04
N TYR A 175 29.38 0.94 -18.95
CA TYR A 175 28.17 0.12 -18.89
C TYR A 175 28.27 -1.21 -19.66
N VAL A 176 29.50 -1.57 -20.08
CA VAL A 176 29.87 -2.86 -20.65
C VAL A 176 30.96 -3.49 -19.79
N ARG A 177 30.83 -4.75 -19.46
CA ARG A 177 31.86 -5.56 -18.82
C ARG A 177 32.16 -6.79 -19.65
N PHE A 178 33.33 -7.33 -19.49
CA PHE A 178 33.76 -8.51 -20.21
C PHE A 178 34.00 -9.69 -19.26
N GLY A 179 33.60 -10.89 -19.68
CA GLY A 179 33.92 -12.13 -18.99
C GLY A 179 35.41 -12.49 -19.09
N PRO A 180 35.83 -13.61 -18.51
CA PRO A 180 37.22 -14.08 -18.58
C PRO A 180 37.73 -14.24 -20.03
N LEU A 181 39.03 -14.05 -20.23
CA LEU A 181 39.66 -14.34 -21.51
C LEU A 181 39.69 -15.82 -21.79
N THR A 182 39.22 -16.22 -22.96
CA THR A 182 39.21 -17.60 -23.45
C THR A 182 39.91 -17.67 -24.82
N SER A 183 40.06 -18.87 -25.39
CA SER A 183 40.56 -19.08 -26.77
C SER A 183 39.70 -18.34 -27.82
N ASN A 184 38.45 -18.04 -27.51
CA ASN A 184 37.50 -17.36 -28.39
C ASN A 184 37.30 -15.87 -28.00
N GLY A 185 38.27 -15.26 -27.29
CA GLY A 185 38.16 -13.90 -26.76
C GLY A 185 37.33 -13.82 -25.47
N ARG A 186 36.62 -12.72 -25.25
CA ARG A 186 35.85 -12.45 -24.02
C ARG A 186 34.38 -12.21 -24.33
N SER A 187 33.51 -12.77 -23.51
CA SER A 187 32.06 -12.58 -23.64
C SER A 187 31.64 -11.21 -23.11
N PRO A 188 30.96 -10.35 -23.91
CA PRO A 188 30.50 -9.06 -23.47
C PRO A 188 29.13 -9.14 -22.78
N TYR A 189 28.97 -8.32 -21.72
CA TYR A 189 27.73 -8.12 -20.99
C TYR A 189 27.49 -6.62 -20.83
N TYR A 190 26.24 -6.19 -20.70
CA TYR A 190 25.89 -4.77 -20.58
C TYR A 190 24.77 -4.54 -19.57
N LEU A 191 24.71 -3.32 -19.03
CA LEU A 191 23.58 -2.85 -18.25
C LEU A 191 22.43 -2.46 -19.19
N THR A 192 21.19 -2.85 -18.82
CA THR A 192 20.00 -2.47 -19.59
C THR A 192 19.72 -0.97 -19.46
N ALA A 193 18.95 -0.40 -20.41
CA ALA A 193 18.60 1.03 -20.36
C ALA A 193 17.95 1.45 -19.04
N GLY A 194 17.09 0.59 -18.46
CA GLY A 194 16.50 0.85 -17.15
C GLY A 194 17.52 0.89 -16.01
N GLN A 195 18.51 -0.03 -16.03
CA GLN A 195 19.60 -0.03 -15.04
C GLN A 195 20.53 1.17 -15.20
N ILE A 196 20.84 1.56 -16.44
CA ILE A 196 21.64 2.77 -16.74
C ILE A 196 20.93 4.01 -16.22
N ALA A 197 19.62 4.15 -16.48
CA ALA A 197 18.83 5.27 -15.97
C ALA A 197 18.80 5.35 -14.43
N GLU A 198 18.78 4.20 -13.73
CA GLU A 198 18.88 4.16 -12.28
C GLU A 198 20.27 4.58 -11.76
N VAL A 199 21.33 4.15 -12.44
CA VAL A 199 22.71 4.55 -12.12
C VAL A 199 22.92 6.06 -12.36
N GLU A 200 22.45 6.58 -13.49
CA GLU A 200 22.60 8.01 -13.85
C GLU A 200 21.80 8.94 -12.94
N LYS A 201 20.64 8.48 -12.44
CA LYS A 201 19.83 9.23 -11.47
C LYS A 201 20.38 9.20 -10.05
N SER A 202 21.47 8.48 -9.81
CA SER A 202 22.00 8.21 -8.45
C SER A 202 20.88 7.72 -7.50
N SER A 203 20.06 6.80 -8.00
CA SER A 203 18.93 6.29 -7.24
C SER A 203 19.39 5.37 -6.10
N ASP A 204 18.62 5.32 -5.01
CA ASP A 204 18.86 4.39 -3.89
C ASP A 204 18.68 2.90 -4.27
N ARG A 205 18.41 2.60 -5.55
CA ARG A 205 18.24 1.24 -6.06
C ARG A 205 19.52 0.60 -6.53
N LEU A 206 20.32 1.33 -7.31
CA LEU A 206 21.59 0.88 -7.84
C LEU A 206 22.66 1.92 -7.52
N ILE A 207 23.66 1.48 -6.77
CA ILE A 207 24.78 2.33 -6.35
C ILE A 207 26.04 1.89 -7.08
N VAL A 208 26.79 2.84 -7.63
CA VAL A 208 28.12 2.57 -8.18
C VAL A 208 29.13 2.66 -7.05
N THR A 209 29.77 1.54 -6.75
CA THR A 209 30.78 1.43 -5.68
C THR A 209 32.22 1.53 -6.19
N GLY A 210 32.41 1.51 -7.51
CA GLY A 210 33.74 1.61 -8.13
C GLY A 210 33.72 1.26 -9.60
N ARG A 211 34.90 0.99 -10.16
CA ARG A 211 35.10 0.46 -11.51
C ARG A 211 36.07 -0.72 -11.47
N ASP A 212 35.84 -1.69 -12.34
CA ASP A 212 36.73 -2.84 -12.51
C ASP A 212 37.97 -2.49 -13.39
N GLU A 213 38.83 -3.46 -13.60
CA GLU A 213 40.07 -3.30 -14.39
C GLU A 213 39.82 -2.93 -15.87
N ASP A 214 38.63 -3.28 -16.39
CA ASP A 214 38.22 -2.93 -17.77
C ASP A 214 37.52 -1.57 -17.84
N GLY A 215 37.37 -0.86 -16.69
CA GLY A 215 36.69 0.42 -16.56
C GLY A 215 35.16 0.30 -16.42
N ALA A 216 34.62 -0.91 -16.35
CA ALA A 216 33.17 -1.10 -16.14
C ALA A 216 32.78 -0.77 -14.70
N VAL A 217 31.61 -0.14 -14.54
CA VAL A 217 31.09 0.22 -13.22
C VAL A 217 30.83 -1.01 -12.37
N ILE A 218 31.25 -1.00 -11.12
CA ILE A 218 30.85 -1.99 -10.11
C ILE A 218 29.55 -1.50 -9.51
N VAL A 219 28.46 -2.25 -9.75
CA VAL A 219 27.12 -1.85 -9.36
C VAL A 219 26.58 -2.82 -8.32
N GLU A 220 26.08 -2.26 -7.22
CA GLU A 220 25.43 -2.99 -6.15
C GLU A 220 23.99 -2.50 -5.96
N TYR A 221 23.14 -3.32 -5.33
CA TYR A 221 21.81 -2.88 -4.93
C TYR A 221 21.94 -1.99 -3.69
N GLY A 222 21.36 -0.80 -3.76
CA GLY A 222 21.26 0.12 -2.64
C GLY A 222 20.15 -0.25 -1.64
N GLU A 223 19.79 0.68 -0.75
CA GLU A 223 18.81 0.43 0.32
C GLU A 223 17.43 0.00 -0.19
N LYS A 224 16.97 0.59 -1.29
CA LYS A 224 15.69 0.18 -1.93
C LYS A 224 15.76 -1.17 -2.65
N GLY A 225 16.96 -1.69 -2.86
CA GLY A 225 17.23 -3.04 -3.34
C GLY A 225 16.57 -3.41 -4.66
N LYS A 226 16.59 -4.70 -4.95
CA LYS A 226 15.90 -5.28 -6.11
C LYS A 226 14.40 -5.27 -5.86
N GLN A 227 13.65 -4.61 -6.72
CA GLN A 227 12.18 -4.64 -6.68
C GLN A 227 11.62 -5.72 -7.63
N PHE A 228 10.52 -6.31 -7.19
CA PHE A 228 9.82 -7.36 -7.91
C PHE A 228 8.37 -6.95 -8.13
N GLN A 229 7.85 -7.24 -9.30
CA GLN A 229 6.41 -7.20 -9.54
C GLN A 229 5.77 -8.36 -8.76
N PRO A 230 4.81 -8.11 -7.84
CA PRO A 230 4.13 -9.17 -7.12
C PRO A 230 3.30 -10.03 -8.08
N LEU A 231 3.29 -11.32 -7.81
CA LEU A 231 2.49 -12.30 -8.57
C LEU A 231 1.10 -12.45 -7.95
N THR A 232 0.19 -13.11 -8.66
CA THR A 232 -1.20 -13.32 -8.20
C THR A 232 -1.36 -14.50 -7.24
N VAL A 233 -0.28 -15.18 -6.87
CA VAL A 233 -0.26 -16.22 -5.83
C VAL A 233 0.75 -15.81 -4.76
N TRP A 234 0.26 -15.62 -3.55
CA TRP A 234 1.06 -15.22 -2.40
C TRP A 234 1.28 -16.39 -1.45
N ASN A 235 2.53 -16.70 -1.20
CA ASN A 235 2.93 -17.79 -0.31
C ASN A 235 4.05 -17.29 0.63
N GLN A 236 3.69 -16.38 1.51
CA GLN A 236 4.59 -15.81 2.51
C GLN A 236 4.33 -16.43 3.88
N VAL A 237 5.40 -16.77 4.61
CA VAL A 237 5.29 -17.28 5.99
C VAL A 237 4.56 -16.30 6.88
N SER A 238 4.79 -14.99 6.67
CA SER A 238 4.13 -13.88 7.38
C SER A 238 2.61 -13.85 7.23
N HIS A 239 2.04 -14.52 6.23
CA HIS A 239 0.61 -14.53 5.97
C HIS A 239 -0.16 -15.60 6.77
N SER A 240 0.53 -16.43 7.55
CA SER A 240 -0.11 -17.45 8.40
C SER A 240 -1.08 -16.80 9.40
N ALA A 241 -2.38 -17.05 9.24
CA ALA A 241 -3.42 -16.50 10.10
C ALA A 241 -3.33 -17.03 11.54
N SER A 242 -2.90 -18.29 11.75
CA SER A 242 -2.70 -18.86 13.07
C SER A 242 -1.54 -18.25 13.81
N GLU A 243 -0.41 -18.01 13.13
CA GLU A 243 0.82 -17.52 13.76
C GLU A 243 0.84 -16.00 13.90
N TYR A 244 0.26 -15.26 12.94
CA TYR A 244 0.33 -13.80 12.90
C TYR A 244 -1.04 -13.09 12.91
N GLY A 245 -2.11 -13.86 13.08
CA GLY A 245 -3.44 -13.37 13.42
C GLY A 245 -3.78 -13.75 14.86
N THR A 246 -4.02 -15.05 15.10
CA THR A 246 -4.44 -15.56 16.41
C THR A 246 -3.39 -15.37 17.49
N ALA A 247 -2.09 -15.62 17.19
CA ALA A 247 -1.05 -15.47 18.19
C ALA A 247 -0.82 -14.01 18.59
N ILE A 248 -0.91 -13.07 17.65
CA ILE A 248 -0.85 -11.63 17.95
C ILE A 248 -2.01 -11.23 18.86
N LEU A 249 -3.25 -11.64 18.55
CA LEU A 249 -4.40 -11.35 19.42
C LEU A 249 -4.21 -11.93 20.84
N LYS A 250 -3.66 -13.14 20.96
CA LYS A 250 -3.37 -13.73 22.27
C LYS A 250 -2.29 -12.97 23.04
N ALA A 251 -1.31 -12.37 22.35
CA ALA A 251 -0.31 -11.53 23.00
C ALA A 251 -0.91 -10.23 23.53
N LEU A 252 -1.88 -9.65 22.79
CA LEU A 252 -2.59 -8.43 23.17
C LEU A 252 -3.58 -8.66 24.33
N PHE A 253 -4.33 -9.77 24.30
CA PHE A 253 -5.33 -10.14 25.31
C PHE A 253 -5.52 -11.65 25.40
N PRO A 254 -4.84 -12.32 26.35
CA PRO A 254 -4.79 -13.78 26.45
C PRO A 254 -6.14 -14.47 26.62
N ASP A 255 -7.07 -13.82 27.32
CA ASP A 255 -8.36 -14.39 27.73
C ASP A 255 -9.51 -14.14 26.74
N ARG A 256 -9.25 -13.40 25.65
CA ARG A 256 -10.25 -13.07 24.66
C ARG A 256 -10.05 -13.88 23.40
N ARG A 257 -11.13 -14.30 22.76
CA ARG A 257 -11.10 -15.09 21.53
C ARG A 257 -11.85 -14.38 20.41
N PHE A 258 -11.22 -14.36 19.26
CA PHE A 258 -11.88 -13.96 18.02
C PHE A 258 -11.64 -15.06 16.98
N PRO A 259 -12.70 -15.57 16.32
CA PRO A 259 -12.52 -16.57 15.28
C PRO A 259 -11.94 -15.95 14.03
N PHE A 260 -10.96 -16.63 13.44
CA PHE A 260 -10.38 -16.30 12.13
C PHE A 260 -9.81 -14.87 11.96
N PRO A 261 -8.97 -14.36 12.87
CA PRO A 261 -8.31 -13.07 12.65
C PRO A 261 -7.37 -13.18 11.44
N LYS A 262 -7.35 -12.15 10.61
CA LYS A 262 -6.38 -12.07 9.51
C LYS A 262 -4.97 -11.90 10.07
N SER A 263 -3.95 -12.40 9.36
CA SER A 263 -2.57 -12.08 9.68
C SER A 263 -2.35 -10.57 9.58
N LEU A 264 -1.72 -9.99 10.59
CA LEU A 264 -1.34 -8.57 10.60
C LEU A 264 -0.47 -8.22 9.38
N TYR A 265 0.52 -9.06 9.10
CA TYR A 265 1.48 -8.83 8.03
C TYR A 265 0.89 -9.06 6.63
N ALA A 266 -0.09 -9.96 6.49
CA ALA A 266 -0.81 -10.11 5.23
C ALA A 266 -1.61 -8.84 4.89
N VAL A 267 -2.25 -8.21 5.88
CA VAL A 267 -2.96 -6.95 5.68
C VAL A 267 -1.97 -5.81 5.43
N GLU A 268 -0.86 -5.75 6.17
CA GLU A 268 0.21 -4.78 5.97
C GLU A 268 0.77 -4.84 4.54
N ASP A 269 1.14 -6.03 4.05
CA ASP A 269 1.65 -6.22 2.69
C ASP A 269 0.61 -5.86 1.63
N THR A 270 -0.66 -6.23 1.86
CA THR A 270 -1.78 -5.88 0.97
C THR A 270 -1.93 -4.37 0.81
N LEU A 271 -1.90 -3.63 1.92
CA LEU A 271 -2.00 -2.17 1.89
C LEU A 271 -0.74 -1.53 1.30
N ARG A 272 0.43 -2.04 1.63
CA ARG A 272 1.73 -1.51 1.18
C ARG A 272 1.78 -1.30 -0.32
N PHE A 273 1.28 -2.23 -1.12
CA PHE A 273 1.28 -2.13 -2.58
C PHE A 273 0.61 -0.86 -3.11
N PHE A 274 -0.33 -0.30 -2.37
CA PHE A 274 -1.10 0.87 -2.81
C PHE A 274 -0.76 2.16 -2.07
N VAL A 275 -0.27 2.05 -0.83
CA VAL A 275 -0.06 3.25 0.01
C VAL A 275 1.41 3.54 0.32
N GLU A 276 2.37 2.71 -0.10
CA GLU A 276 3.79 2.95 0.14
C GLU A 276 4.25 4.34 -0.32
N ARG A 277 3.74 4.79 -1.48
CA ARG A 277 4.05 6.12 -2.04
C ARG A 277 3.04 7.21 -1.66
N LYS A 278 2.08 6.89 -0.81
CA LYS A 278 1.00 7.78 -0.37
C LYS A 278 1.01 7.88 1.15
N SER A 279 1.92 8.71 1.66
CA SER A 279 2.16 8.85 3.11
C SER A 279 0.98 9.41 3.91
N ASN A 280 -0.03 9.98 3.23
CA ASN A 280 -1.25 10.56 3.82
C ASN A 280 -2.54 9.87 3.33
N ALA A 281 -2.46 8.65 2.81
CA ALA A 281 -3.64 7.92 2.33
C ALA A 281 -4.68 7.70 3.43
N VAL A 282 -5.96 7.68 3.03
CA VAL A 282 -7.08 7.30 3.91
C VAL A 282 -7.48 5.87 3.60
N VAL A 283 -7.47 5.02 4.62
CA VAL A 283 -7.88 3.61 4.54
C VAL A 283 -9.20 3.45 5.28
N LEU A 284 -10.25 3.04 4.56
CA LEU A 284 -11.57 2.80 5.14
C LEU A 284 -11.87 1.30 5.17
N ASP A 285 -12.08 0.76 6.37
CA ASP A 285 -12.45 -0.63 6.60
C ASP A 285 -13.89 -0.72 7.16
N PHE A 286 -14.83 -1.15 6.32
CA PHE A 286 -16.25 -1.27 6.68
C PHE A 286 -16.58 -2.45 7.57
N PHE A 287 -15.71 -3.46 7.61
CA PHE A 287 -15.91 -4.68 8.37
C PHE A 287 -14.67 -4.97 9.21
N SER A 288 -14.27 -3.99 10.01
CA SER A 288 -12.98 -3.95 10.72
C SER A 288 -12.73 -5.19 11.62
N GLY A 289 -13.80 -5.86 12.04
CA GLY A 289 -13.71 -7.11 12.79
C GLY A 289 -12.78 -6.97 13.99
N SER A 290 -11.64 -7.66 13.95
CA SER A 290 -10.67 -7.57 15.06
C SER A 290 -9.77 -6.32 15.00
N GLY A 291 -9.95 -5.37 14.08
CA GLY A 291 -9.13 -4.16 13.98
C GLY A 291 -7.74 -4.38 13.36
N THR A 292 -7.59 -5.39 12.51
CA THR A 292 -6.28 -5.72 11.90
C THR A 292 -5.80 -4.61 10.96
N THR A 293 -6.72 -4.01 10.20
CA THR A 293 -6.39 -2.94 9.24
C THR A 293 -5.82 -1.70 9.94
N ALA A 294 -6.46 -1.25 11.02
CA ALA A 294 -5.94 -0.11 11.81
C ALA A 294 -4.53 -0.40 12.34
N HIS A 295 -4.31 -1.60 12.88
CA HIS A 295 -3.01 -2.02 13.38
C HIS A 295 -1.95 -2.06 12.26
N ALA A 296 -2.30 -2.54 11.06
CA ALA A 296 -1.41 -2.55 9.90
C ALA A 296 -1.04 -1.14 9.43
N VAL A 297 -2.00 -0.19 9.44
CA VAL A 297 -1.75 1.22 9.10
C VAL A 297 -0.77 1.86 10.08
N MET A 298 -0.91 1.63 11.39
CA MET A 298 0.04 2.11 12.41
C MET A 298 1.47 1.60 12.13
N ARG A 299 1.62 0.32 11.77
CA ARG A 299 2.93 -0.23 11.40
C ARG A 299 3.51 0.43 10.16
N LEU A 300 2.69 0.66 9.11
CA LEU A 300 3.13 1.34 7.90
C LEU A 300 3.59 2.78 8.19
N ASN A 301 2.85 3.51 9.01
CA ASN A 301 3.22 4.86 9.43
C ASN A 301 4.57 4.88 10.19
N LYS A 302 4.76 3.94 11.14
CA LYS A 302 6.03 3.81 11.88
C LYS A 302 7.21 3.51 10.96
N GLN A 303 7.02 2.70 9.92
CA GLN A 303 8.08 2.25 9.01
C GLN A 303 8.63 3.36 8.12
N ASP A 304 7.78 4.28 7.68
CA ASP A 304 8.17 5.33 6.71
C ASP A 304 7.89 6.77 7.18
N GLY A 305 7.43 6.94 8.44
CA GLY A 305 7.07 8.25 8.99
C GLY A 305 5.80 8.84 8.37
N GLY A 306 4.97 8.00 7.73
CA GLY A 306 3.72 8.41 7.12
C GLY A 306 2.67 8.87 8.13
N ARG A 307 1.60 9.51 7.62
CA ARG A 307 0.45 9.99 8.39
C ARG A 307 -0.86 9.46 7.79
N ARG A 308 -0.86 8.17 7.39
CA ARG A 308 -2.06 7.53 6.87
C ARG A 308 -3.11 7.43 7.95
N GLN A 309 -4.34 7.70 7.57
CA GLN A 309 -5.50 7.59 8.48
C GLN A 309 -6.22 6.26 8.23
N CYS A 310 -6.72 5.65 9.31
CA CYS A 310 -7.58 4.47 9.22
C CYS A 310 -8.94 4.79 9.83
N ILE A 311 -9.99 4.64 9.02
CA ILE A 311 -11.38 4.73 9.46
C ILE A 311 -11.91 3.31 9.54
N SER A 312 -12.14 2.82 10.76
CA SER A 312 -12.66 1.48 11.03
C SER A 312 -14.12 1.54 11.40
N VAL A 313 -14.97 0.82 10.65
CA VAL A 313 -16.39 0.68 10.95
C VAL A 313 -16.67 -0.77 11.29
N THR A 314 -17.30 -1.04 12.41
CA THR A 314 -17.73 -2.38 12.83
C THR A 314 -19.01 -2.30 13.61
N ASN A 315 -19.81 -3.37 13.55
CA ASN A 315 -20.92 -3.55 14.49
C ASN A 315 -20.37 -4.06 15.82
N ASN A 316 -21.26 -4.16 16.81
CA ASN A 316 -20.95 -4.75 18.12
C ASN A 316 -21.64 -6.11 18.29
N GLU A 317 -21.53 -6.98 17.28
CA GLU A 317 -22.16 -8.31 17.31
C GLU A 317 -21.50 -9.18 18.37
N VAL A 318 -22.32 -9.85 19.17
CA VAL A 318 -21.92 -10.87 20.14
C VAL A 318 -21.92 -12.23 19.46
N SER A 319 -20.96 -13.10 19.75
CA SER A 319 -20.88 -14.43 19.13
C SER A 319 -22.10 -15.31 19.49
N ALA A 320 -22.48 -16.20 18.58
CA ALA A 320 -23.68 -17.03 18.76
C ALA A 320 -23.68 -17.88 20.07
N ASP A 321 -22.50 -18.32 20.50
CA ASP A 321 -22.37 -19.12 21.72
C ASP A 321 -22.48 -18.24 22.98
N GLU A 322 -21.90 -17.05 22.97
CA GLU A 322 -22.02 -16.05 24.03
C GLU A 322 -23.48 -15.56 24.13
N GLN A 323 -24.16 -15.29 23.01
CA GLN A 323 -25.56 -14.94 22.98
C GLN A 323 -26.43 -15.98 23.69
N LYS A 324 -26.17 -17.29 23.46
CA LYS A 324 -26.90 -18.37 24.15
C LYS A 324 -26.67 -18.34 25.66
N ALA A 325 -25.43 -18.07 26.08
CA ALA A 325 -25.07 -17.99 27.49
C ALA A 325 -25.70 -16.75 28.17
N LEU A 326 -25.68 -15.60 27.50
CA LEU A 326 -26.27 -14.36 27.99
C LEU A 326 -27.82 -14.46 28.10
N ARG A 327 -28.49 -15.04 27.09
CA ARG A 327 -29.93 -15.27 27.11
C ARG A 327 -30.35 -16.19 28.26
N LYS A 328 -29.52 -17.19 28.61
CA LYS A 328 -29.77 -18.05 29.79
C LYS A 328 -29.72 -17.26 31.12
N LYS A 329 -28.96 -16.17 31.14
CA LYS A 329 -28.85 -15.23 32.27
C LYS A 329 -29.98 -14.17 32.26
N GLY A 330 -30.87 -14.19 31.27
CA GLY A 330 -31.94 -13.21 31.10
C GLY A 330 -31.52 -11.92 30.37
N LEU A 331 -30.29 -11.82 29.94
CA LEU A 331 -29.75 -10.65 29.24
C LEU A 331 -30.17 -10.60 27.76
N ARG A 332 -30.28 -9.40 27.20
CA ARG A 332 -30.74 -9.11 25.84
C ARG A 332 -29.81 -8.10 25.15
N PRO A 333 -29.81 -8.00 23.81
CA PRO A 333 -29.19 -6.91 23.10
C PRO A 333 -29.64 -5.55 23.64
N GLY A 334 -28.66 -4.66 23.88
CA GLY A 334 -28.88 -3.36 24.52
C GLY A 334 -28.56 -3.34 26.03
N ASP A 335 -28.49 -4.50 26.71
CA ASP A 335 -28.01 -4.51 28.09
C ASP A 335 -26.51 -4.30 28.16
N PRO A 336 -25.98 -3.52 29.14
CA PRO A 336 -24.52 -3.22 29.21
C PRO A 336 -23.64 -4.48 29.23
N GLU A 337 -24.03 -5.54 29.93
CA GLU A 337 -23.30 -6.81 30.01
C GLU A 337 -23.35 -7.59 28.70
N TRP A 338 -24.38 -7.38 27.88
CA TRP A 338 -24.46 -7.92 26.52
C TRP A 338 -23.51 -7.18 25.61
N GLU A 339 -23.61 -5.87 25.58
CA GLU A 339 -22.80 -5.02 24.68
C GLU A 339 -21.30 -5.09 24.99
N ALA A 340 -20.94 -5.29 26.26
CA ALA A 340 -19.54 -5.47 26.68
C ALA A 340 -18.84 -6.68 26.06
N LEU A 341 -19.59 -7.69 25.57
CA LEU A 341 -19.07 -8.88 24.90
C LEU A 341 -19.13 -8.79 23.36
N GLY A 342 -19.62 -7.68 22.83
CA GLY A 342 -19.66 -7.45 21.40
C GLY A 342 -18.28 -7.25 20.79
N ILE A 343 -18.13 -7.58 19.51
CA ILE A 343 -16.84 -7.54 18.80
C ILE A 343 -16.14 -6.17 18.89
N CYS A 344 -16.91 -5.09 18.81
CA CYS A 344 -16.36 -3.74 18.90
C CYS A 344 -15.75 -3.48 20.27
N GLU A 345 -16.54 -3.67 21.34
CA GLU A 345 -16.15 -3.37 22.71
C GLU A 345 -15.13 -4.36 23.27
N HIS A 346 -15.30 -5.65 22.93
CA HIS A 346 -14.48 -6.72 23.51
C HIS A 346 -13.18 -6.98 22.77
N ILE A 347 -13.11 -6.71 21.47
CA ILE A 347 -11.96 -7.05 20.61
C ILE A 347 -11.37 -5.84 19.92
N THR A 348 -12.16 -5.09 19.11
CA THR A 348 -11.65 -4.06 18.20
C THR A 348 -11.03 -2.88 18.95
N LYS A 349 -11.81 -2.24 19.82
CA LYS A 349 -11.35 -1.11 20.65
C LYS A 349 -10.14 -1.48 21.53
N PRO A 350 -10.16 -2.62 22.28
CA PRO A 350 -9.01 -3.05 23.08
C PRO A 350 -7.76 -3.36 22.25
N ARG A 351 -7.90 -3.96 21.05
CA ARG A 351 -6.75 -4.22 20.18
C ARG A 351 -6.07 -2.93 19.76
N ILE A 352 -6.85 -1.95 19.31
CA ILE A 352 -6.31 -0.68 18.85
C ILE A 352 -5.62 0.06 20.01
N LYS A 353 -6.26 0.11 21.18
CA LYS A 353 -5.66 0.69 22.39
C LYS A 353 -4.37 -0.02 22.80
N ALA A 354 -4.38 -1.36 22.81
CA ALA A 354 -3.22 -2.15 23.20
C ALA A 354 -2.06 -1.94 22.21
N ALA A 355 -2.33 -1.89 20.90
CA ALA A 355 -1.30 -1.60 19.91
C ALA A 355 -0.66 -0.22 20.14
N ILE A 356 -1.46 0.83 20.36
CA ILE A 356 -0.95 2.18 20.63
C ILE A 356 -0.15 2.24 21.93
N THR A 357 -0.68 1.68 23.01
CA THR A 357 -0.08 1.85 24.34
C THR A 357 1.06 0.86 24.64
N GLY A 358 1.20 -0.21 23.84
CA GLY A 358 2.12 -1.31 24.14
C GLY A 358 1.72 -2.13 25.38
N ARG A 359 0.47 -2.00 25.87
CA ARG A 359 -0.02 -2.62 27.09
C ARG A 359 -1.30 -3.40 26.82
N THR A 360 -1.46 -4.51 27.56
CA THR A 360 -2.71 -5.27 27.59
C THR A 360 -3.83 -4.44 28.24
N PRO A 361 -5.10 -4.82 28.08
CA PRO A 361 -6.21 -4.17 28.79
C PRO A 361 -6.06 -4.14 30.32
N GLU A 362 -5.31 -5.08 30.88
CA GLU A 362 -4.99 -5.18 32.29
C GLU A 362 -3.81 -4.26 32.71
N GLY A 363 -3.17 -3.56 31.75
CA GLY A 363 -2.08 -2.63 31.98
C GLY A 363 -0.67 -3.24 31.94
N GLU A 364 -0.55 -4.53 31.70
CA GLU A 364 0.74 -5.21 31.61
C GLU A 364 1.42 -4.94 30.24
N PRO A 365 2.77 -4.83 30.19
CA PRO A 365 3.48 -4.73 28.92
C PRO A 365 3.20 -5.94 28.02
N ILE A 366 2.92 -5.70 26.74
CA ILE A 366 2.68 -6.77 25.78
C ILE A 366 3.98 -7.55 25.56
N LYS A 367 3.90 -8.88 25.66
CA LYS A 367 5.06 -9.77 25.49
C LYS A 367 5.27 -10.10 24.01
N GLY A 368 6.55 -10.14 23.60
CA GLY A 368 6.99 -10.51 22.25
C GLY A 368 7.27 -9.31 21.36
N ASP A 369 7.73 -9.62 20.15
CA ASP A 369 8.20 -8.63 19.20
C ASP A 369 7.36 -8.69 17.92
N TYR A 370 7.18 -7.54 17.27
CA TYR A 370 6.78 -7.48 15.87
C TYR A 370 7.88 -8.11 15.01
N LYS A 371 7.51 -8.70 13.89
CA LYS A 371 8.42 -9.48 13.05
C LYS A 371 8.45 -8.97 11.61
N PHE A 372 9.40 -9.49 10.83
CA PHE A 372 9.62 -9.25 9.42
C PHE A 372 10.15 -7.84 9.15
N THR A 373 9.35 -6.99 8.50
CA THR A 373 9.75 -5.62 8.27
C THR A 373 9.59 -4.84 9.56
N ASP A 374 10.65 -4.16 10.01
CA ASP A 374 10.63 -3.33 11.22
C ASP A 374 10.32 -4.15 12.50
N GLU A 375 11.33 -4.86 12.98
CA GLU A 375 11.25 -5.68 14.19
C GLU A 375 11.52 -4.83 15.44
N PHE A 376 10.58 -4.84 16.38
CA PHE A 376 10.69 -4.14 17.68
C PHE A 376 9.73 -4.74 18.70
N PRO A 377 9.97 -4.52 20.03
CA PRO A 377 9.09 -5.02 21.07
C PRO A 377 7.66 -4.50 20.94
N MET A 378 6.67 -5.38 21.07
CA MET A 378 5.26 -4.96 21.02
C MET A 378 4.91 -4.01 22.19
N ALA A 379 5.66 -4.07 23.28
CA ALA A 379 5.52 -3.21 24.45
C ALA A 379 5.89 -1.73 24.17
N ASP A 380 6.62 -1.43 23.09
CA ASP A 380 6.98 -0.06 22.73
C ASP A 380 5.78 0.73 22.20
N GLY A 381 4.75 0.02 21.70
CA GLY A 381 3.56 0.62 21.13
C GLY A 381 3.82 1.45 19.87
N PHE A 382 2.83 2.28 19.52
CA PHE A 382 2.89 3.19 18.39
C PHE A 382 2.62 4.63 18.82
N GLU A 383 3.35 5.59 18.26
CA GLU A 383 3.09 7.03 18.42
C GLU A 383 1.91 7.47 17.55
N GLU A 384 0.73 6.97 17.90
CA GLU A 384 -0.51 7.18 17.15
C GLU A 384 -1.63 7.62 18.09
N ASN A 385 -2.67 8.24 17.54
CA ASN A 385 -3.87 8.55 18.27
C ASN A 385 -5.08 7.79 17.72
N VAL A 386 -6.13 7.69 18.50
CA VAL A 386 -7.41 7.10 18.11
C VAL A 386 -8.56 7.79 18.76
N GLU A 387 -9.63 7.98 18.02
CA GLU A 387 -10.92 8.42 18.54
C GLU A 387 -11.97 7.33 18.28
N PHE A 388 -12.81 7.04 19.28
CA PHE A 388 -13.88 6.06 19.19
C PHE A 388 -15.23 6.75 19.20
N PHE A 389 -16.10 6.39 18.27
CA PHE A 389 -17.45 6.93 18.14
C PHE A 389 -18.46 5.81 18.21
N ASP A 390 -19.55 6.06 18.92
CA ASP A 390 -20.74 5.22 18.86
C ASP A 390 -21.79 5.92 18.00
N LEU A 391 -22.24 5.24 16.94
CA LEU A 391 -23.24 5.80 16.03
C LEU A 391 -24.64 5.55 16.57
N THR A 392 -25.33 6.61 16.94
CA THR A 392 -26.72 6.60 17.42
C THR A 392 -27.62 7.42 16.50
N TYR A 393 -28.92 7.21 16.61
CA TYR A 393 -29.93 8.03 15.95
C TYR A 393 -30.47 9.06 16.93
N GLU A 394 -30.23 10.34 16.65
CA GLU A 394 -30.78 11.42 17.46
C GLU A 394 -32.16 11.88 16.94
N ALA A 395 -33.03 12.26 17.87
CA ALA A 395 -34.32 12.82 17.49
C ALA A 395 -34.16 14.22 16.89
N PRO A 396 -34.87 14.56 15.80
CA PRO A 396 -34.72 15.85 15.12
C PRO A 396 -34.94 17.08 16.01
N ARG A 397 -35.93 17.03 16.92
CA ARG A 397 -36.27 18.18 17.79
C ARG A 397 -35.17 18.56 18.78
N PRO A 398 -34.53 17.62 19.53
CA PRO A 398 -33.38 17.96 20.38
C PRO A 398 -32.23 18.55 19.59
N VAL A 399 -31.94 18.07 18.40
CA VAL A 399 -30.88 18.59 17.51
C VAL A 399 -31.21 20.03 17.09
N ALA A 400 -32.44 20.29 16.60
CA ALA A 400 -32.89 21.63 16.18
C ALA A 400 -32.91 22.64 17.28
N HIS A 401 -32.99 22.23 18.56
CA HIS A 401 -32.98 23.11 19.72
C HIS A 401 -31.61 23.15 20.41
N HIS A 402 -30.54 22.80 19.75
CA HIS A 402 -29.15 22.78 20.24
C HIS A 402 -28.91 21.82 21.45
N ARG A 403 -29.90 20.99 21.79
CA ARG A 403 -29.82 20.11 22.96
C ARG A 403 -28.93 18.86 22.75
N SER A 404 -28.59 18.58 21.50
CA SER A 404 -27.81 17.40 21.13
C SER A 404 -26.49 17.78 20.45
N PHE A 405 -26.02 19.02 20.64
CA PHE A 405 -24.75 19.44 19.99
C PHE A 405 -23.60 18.52 20.33
N GLU A 406 -23.44 18.11 21.60
CA GLU A 406 -22.38 17.18 22.01
C GLU A 406 -22.45 15.85 21.28
N ALA A 407 -23.64 15.38 20.91
CA ALA A 407 -23.82 14.14 20.14
C ALA A 407 -23.41 14.28 18.67
N ILE A 408 -23.58 15.46 18.07
CA ILE A 408 -23.19 15.71 16.67
C ILE A 408 -21.77 16.27 16.51
N ALA A 409 -21.19 16.84 17.56
CA ALA A 409 -19.86 17.44 17.55
C ALA A 409 -18.77 16.54 16.92
N PRO A 410 -18.72 15.22 17.20
CA PRO A 410 -17.79 14.31 16.52
C PRO A 410 -17.95 14.28 15.00
N LEU A 411 -19.17 14.38 14.48
CA LEU A 411 -19.43 14.38 13.02
C LEU A 411 -18.94 15.66 12.37
N LEU A 412 -19.03 16.81 13.05
CA LEU A 412 -18.51 18.08 12.56
C LEU A 412 -17.00 18.05 12.42
N TRP A 413 -16.32 17.53 13.44
CA TRP A 413 -14.88 17.35 13.44
C TRP A 413 -14.42 16.37 12.36
N LEU A 414 -15.11 15.24 12.19
CA LEU A 414 -14.86 14.26 11.11
C LEU A 414 -15.02 14.90 9.72
N ARG A 415 -16.09 15.69 9.51
CA ARG A 415 -16.33 16.39 8.24
C ARG A 415 -15.25 17.43 7.94
N ALA A 416 -14.70 18.07 8.96
CA ALA A 416 -13.61 19.04 8.85
C ALA A 416 -12.21 18.40 8.71
N GLY A 417 -12.11 17.08 8.49
CA GLY A 417 -10.86 16.38 8.23
C GLY A 417 -10.25 15.68 9.45
N ALA A 418 -10.91 15.66 10.60
CA ALA A 418 -10.50 14.94 11.81
C ALA A 418 -9.08 15.31 12.30
N GLN A 419 -8.75 16.59 12.25
CA GLN A 419 -7.45 17.10 12.69
C GLN A 419 -7.61 18.18 13.78
N GLY A 420 -6.66 18.21 14.68
CA GLY A 420 -6.62 19.20 15.75
C GLY A 420 -7.70 19.03 16.81
N ARG A 421 -8.02 20.13 17.51
CA ARG A 421 -8.97 20.17 18.61
C ARG A 421 -10.42 19.94 18.12
N ARG A 422 -11.19 19.16 18.87
CA ARG A 422 -12.63 19.01 18.66
C ARG A 422 -13.42 20.00 19.56
N ILE A 423 -14.42 20.65 18.97
CA ILE A 423 -15.37 21.50 19.69
C ILE A 423 -16.49 20.60 20.21
N ASP A 424 -16.43 20.21 21.48
CA ASP A 424 -17.35 19.23 22.06
C ASP A 424 -18.63 19.87 22.65
N LYS A 425 -18.57 21.13 23.01
CA LYS A 425 -19.67 21.86 23.71
C LYS A 425 -19.98 23.17 23.03
N PRO A 426 -21.24 23.63 23.10
CA PRO A 426 -21.57 24.97 22.66
C PRO A 426 -20.78 26.02 23.45
N ALA A 427 -20.29 27.01 22.73
CA ALA A 427 -19.65 28.20 23.31
C ALA A 427 -20.61 29.41 23.25
N GLU A 428 -20.30 30.45 23.98
CA GLU A 428 -21.02 31.74 23.89
C GLU A 428 -20.60 32.40 22.55
N GLY A 429 -21.56 32.54 21.63
CA GLY A 429 -21.38 33.13 20.32
C GLY A 429 -20.75 32.19 19.31
N PHE A 430 -19.48 31.85 19.43
CA PHE A 430 -18.76 30.95 18.48
C PHE A 430 -17.55 30.29 19.13
N ASP A 431 -17.02 29.27 18.44
CA ASP A 431 -15.71 28.69 18.73
C ASP A 431 -14.99 28.30 17.40
N VAL A 432 -13.66 28.46 17.37
CA VAL A 432 -12.82 28.11 16.21
C VAL A 432 -11.72 27.14 16.65
N ALA A 433 -11.66 25.99 16.00
CA ALA A 433 -10.62 25.00 16.15
C ALA A 433 -9.66 25.02 14.94
N ASP A 434 -8.70 24.08 14.91
CA ASP A 434 -7.62 24.08 13.89
C ASP A 434 -8.14 24.02 12.46
N THR A 435 -9.18 23.23 12.17
CA THR A 435 -9.68 23.00 10.81
C THR A 435 -11.10 23.51 10.55
N TYR A 436 -11.80 23.96 11.58
CA TYR A 436 -13.18 24.44 11.45
C TYR A 436 -13.59 25.39 12.56
N GLY A 437 -14.66 26.15 12.29
CA GLY A 437 -15.35 26.92 13.30
C GLY A 437 -16.83 26.58 13.39
N VAL A 438 -17.44 26.87 14.53
CA VAL A 438 -18.88 26.74 14.78
C VAL A 438 -19.43 28.06 15.30
N LEU A 439 -20.39 28.61 14.57
CA LEU A 439 -21.15 29.80 14.98
C LEU A 439 -22.45 29.36 15.66
N PHE A 440 -22.59 29.64 16.93
CA PHE A 440 -23.75 29.28 17.76
C PHE A 440 -24.80 30.39 17.82
N ASP A 441 -24.35 31.66 17.67
CA ASP A 441 -25.20 32.85 17.69
C ASP A 441 -24.82 33.76 16.53
N LEU A 442 -25.81 34.16 15.72
CA LEU A 442 -25.59 35.06 14.58
C LEU A 442 -25.11 36.46 15.01
N ASP A 443 -25.41 36.89 16.22
CA ASP A 443 -24.95 38.19 16.73
C ASP A 443 -23.41 38.25 16.86
N ALA A 444 -22.74 37.08 16.97
CA ALA A 444 -21.29 36.95 17.02
C ALA A 444 -20.64 36.74 15.64
N SER A 445 -21.39 36.88 14.55
CA SER A 445 -20.94 36.54 13.19
C SER A 445 -19.70 37.32 12.75
N GLN A 446 -19.58 38.60 13.08
CA GLN A 446 -18.44 39.44 12.69
C GLN A 446 -17.13 38.98 13.35
N ASP A 447 -17.17 38.67 14.63
CA ASP A 447 -16.01 38.17 15.38
C ASP A 447 -15.63 36.77 14.92
N PHE A 448 -16.62 35.91 14.58
CA PHE A 448 -16.43 34.59 14.01
C PHE A 448 -15.71 34.65 12.66
N ILE A 449 -16.17 35.54 11.75
CA ILE A 449 -15.56 35.73 10.44
C ILE A 449 -14.12 36.25 10.58
N ALA A 450 -13.89 37.19 11.52
CA ALA A 450 -12.55 37.69 11.82
C ALA A 450 -11.62 36.57 12.31
N ALA A 451 -12.10 35.69 13.21
CA ALA A 451 -11.35 34.55 13.72
C ALA A 451 -11.01 33.52 12.62
N LEU A 452 -11.96 33.22 11.73
CA LEU A 452 -11.72 32.31 10.58
C LEU A 452 -10.75 32.93 9.57
N THR A 453 -10.83 34.24 9.34
CA THR A 453 -9.90 34.96 8.45
C THR A 453 -8.48 34.96 8.99
N ALA A 454 -8.31 34.99 10.30
CA ALA A 454 -7.01 34.90 10.97
C ALA A 454 -6.44 33.46 11.01
N SER A 455 -7.27 32.47 10.77
CA SER A 455 -6.84 31.04 10.72
C SER A 455 -6.38 30.66 9.32
N GLU A 456 -5.16 30.14 9.21
CA GLU A 456 -4.63 29.63 7.91
C GLU A 456 -5.14 28.22 7.55
N THR A 457 -5.72 27.49 8.52
CA THR A 457 -6.05 26.07 8.39
C THR A 457 -7.55 25.76 8.48
N ALA A 458 -8.36 26.66 9.04
CA ALA A 458 -9.80 26.46 9.16
C ALA A 458 -10.49 26.59 7.79
N GLY A 459 -10.89 25.45 7.21
CA GLY A 459 -11.53 25.36 5.90
C GLY A 459 -13.04 25.15 5.94
N THR A 460 -13.67 25.03 7.12
CA THR A 460 -15.11 24.78 7.25
C THR A 460 -15.74 25.65 8.34
N ALA A 461 -16.85 26.28 8.03
CA ALA A 461 -17.67 27.08 8.96
C ALA A 461 -19.03 26.41 9.15
N PHE A 462 -19.30 25.86 10.30
CA PHE A 462 -20.64 25.38 10.68
C PHE A 462 -21.44 26.48 11.30
N ILE A 463 -22.59 26.82 10.71
CA ILE A 463 -23.44 27.94 11.13
C ILE A 463 -24.77 27.38 11.61
N ILE A 464 -25.08 27.56 12.87
CA ILE A 464 -26.28 27.08 13.52
C ILE A 464 -27.35 28.17 13.44
N THR A 465 -28.29 28.04 12.53
CA THR A 465 -29.39 29.00 12.39
C THR A 465 -30.56 28.43 11.60
N ASP A 466 -31.77 28.83 11.95
CA ASP A 466 -32.99 28.62 11.17
C ASP A 466 -33.32 29.81 10.26
N ASP A 467 -32.55 30.90 10.35
CA ASP A 467 -32.75 32.11 9.50
C ASP A 467 -31.94 32.01 8.20
N ASP A 468 -32.64 31.89 7.07
CA ASP A 468 -32.04 31.83 5.72
C ASP A 468 -31.27 33.11 5.38
N ARG A 469 -31.78 34.28 5.79
CA ARG A 469 -31.14 35.55 5.47
C ARG A 469 -29.88 35.74 6.30
N GLY A 470 -29.94 35.42 7.59
CA GLY A 470 -28.77 35.41 8.45
C GLY A 470 -27.67 34.46 7.97
N PHE A 471 -28.04 33.26 7.59
CA PHE A 471 -27.07 32.31 7.01
C PHE A 471 -26.42 32.87 5.73
N GLN A 472 -27.21 33.41 4.79
CA GLN A 472 -26.68 33.98 3.57
C GLN A 472 -25.80 35.22 3.79
N ALA A 473 -26.14 36.07 4.77
CA ALA A 473 -25.32 37.21 5.13
C ALA A 473 -23.94 36.78 5.65
N VAL A 474 -23.88 35.77 6.53
CA VAL A 474 -22.60 35.21 6.99
C VAL A 474 -21.81 34.60 5.88
N CYS A 475 -22.46 33.80 5.00
CA CYS A 475 -21.78 33.18 3.87
C CYS A 475 -21.15 34.19 2.90
N ALA A 476 -21.76 35.34 2.70
CA ALA A 476 -21.25 36.38 1.79
C ALA A 476 -19.95 37.06 2.30
N GLU A 477 -19.69 37.00 3.59
CA GLU A 477 -18.53 37.62 4.24
C GLU A 477 -17.43 36.62 4.62
N LEU A 478 -17.68 35.30 4.46
CA LEU A 478 -16.67 34.26 4.73
C LEU A 478 -15.51 34.34 3.74
N PRO A 479 -14.27 33.98 4.17
CA PRO A 479 -13.15 33.81 3.27
C PRO A 479 -13.45 32.78 2.16
N VAL A 480 -12.97 33.01 0.93
CA VAL A 480 -13.27 32.18 -0.25
C VAL A 480 -12.87 30.69 -0.10
N HIS A 481 -11.89 30.41 0.75
CA HIS A 481 -11.42 29.05 1.01
C HIS A 481 -12.23 28.31 2.08
N VAL A 482 -13.16 28.99 2.76
CA VAL A 482 -13.97 28.40 3.84
C VAL A 482 -15.32 27.94 3.30
N GLU A 483 -15.58 26.64 3.42
CA GLU A 483 -16.89 26.04 3.10
C GLU A 483 -17.91 26.37 4.21
N ALA A 484 -19.01 27.01 3.86
CA ALA A 484 -20.12 27.24 4.78
C ALA A 484 -21.05 26.03 4.81
N VAL A 485 -21.35 25.54 6.01
CA VAL A 485 -22.28 24.44 6.25
C VAL A 485 -23.33 24.86 7.24
N ARG A 486 -24.59 24.85 6.81
CA ARG A 486 -25.70 25.09 7.74
C ARG A 486 -25.96 23.85 8.59
N LEU A 487 -25.95 24.00 9.90
CA LEU A 487 -26.27 22.91 10.82
C LEU A 487 -27.79 22.74 10.99
N TYR A 488 -28.15 21.56 11.48
CA TYR A 488 -29.49 21.06 11.76
C TYR A 488 -30.36 20.86 10.52
N GLU A 489 -30.49 21.79 9.61
CA GLU A 489 -31.28 21.60 8.37
C GLU A 489 -30.65 20.51 7.48
N SER A 490 -29.36 20.60 7.19
CA SER A 490 -28.66 19.56 6.43
C SER A 490 -28.67 18.20 7.11
N TYR A 491 -28.56 18.15 8.44
CA TYR A 491 -28.63 16.93 9.22
C TYR A 491 -30.04 16.33 9.18
N LEU A 492 -31.09 17.14 9.38
CA LEU A 492 -32.47 16.71 9.30
C LEU A 492 -32.86 16.21 7.92
N THR A 493 -32.43 16.90 6.86
CA THR A 493 -32.63 16.47 5.47
C THR A 493 -31.98 15.12 5.19
N ASN A 494 -30.74 14.92 5.61
CA ASN A 494 -30.05 13.64 5.46
C ASN A 494 -30.73 12.52 6.28
N PHE A 495 -31.24 12.83 7.46
CA PHE A 495 -31.98 11.88 8.26
C PHE A 495 -33.29 11.43 7.58
N VAL A 496 -34.05 12.36 6.99
CA VAL A 496 -35.27 12.07 6.24
C VAL A 496 -34.95 11.18 5.02
N ILE A 497 -33.92 11.55 4.25
CA ILE A 497 -33.50 10.77 3.06
C ILE A 497 -33.10 9.34 3.43
N ASN A 498 -32.34 9.16 4.51
CA ASN A 498 -31.82 7.86 4.93
C ASN A 498 -32.89 6.95 5.58
N THR A 499 -33.86 7.52 6.24
CA THR A 499 -34.91 6.75 6.93
C THR A 499 -36.16 6.53 6.11
N GLY A 500 -36.32 7.21 4.96
CA GLY A 500 -37.53 7.13 4.13
C GLY A 500 -38.80 7.58 4.85
N ARG A 501 -38.67 8.35 5.93
CA ARG A 501 -39.79 8.93 6.69
C ARG A 501 -39.89 10.42 6.34
N GLU A 502 -40.95 10.77 5.63
CA GLU A 502 -41.42 12.14 5.52
C GLU A 502 -42.03 12.64 6.84
#